data_1cf1dc1ccc06d05f921b419e0ef88f44
#
_entry.id   1cf1dc1ccc06d05f921b419e0ef88f44
#
_cell.length_a   1.000
_cell.length_b   1.000
_cell.length_c   1.000
_cell.angle_alpha   90.00
_cell.angle_beta   90.00
_cell.angle_gamma   90.00
#
_symmetry.space_group_name_H-M   'P 1'
#
loop_
_entity.id
_entity.type
_entity.pdbx_description
1 polymer ?
#
loop_
_entity_poly.entity_id
_entity_poly.type
_entity_poly.pdbx_seq_one_letter_code
_entity_poly.pdbx_strand_id
1 'polypeptide(L)'
;MHITVWDEALQLSDEKVREVYPDGIARVIGDYLKKALGCEVTCTHAKLADWGLPGELLKRTDVLIFWAHKTHDRFPDALAAGICQRVIQGMGLIVLHSAHLSKIFKQLMGTSCTLKYRYDDYVRIWTVDPTHPIAQGLPEYFDLENEEMYGECFDIPKPDDVVFASWFLGGNIFRGGCTWRRGYGKVFYFHPGHETDRAFYNENVLKILLNGAKWAFPQEIKTNIGCEKCPAINIHK
;
A
#
# COMPACT_ATOMS: atom_id res chain seq x y z
N MET A 1 15.07 -5.24 8.60
CA MET A 1 13.87 -4.87 7.83
C MET A 1 13.89 -5.62 6.51
N HIS A 2 12.82 -6.35 6.22
CA HIS A 2 12.59 -7.01 4.94
C HIS A 2 11.29 -6.48 4.32
N ILE A 3 11.39 -5.88 3.15
CA ILE A 3 10.25 -5.34 2.39
C ILE A 3 9.94 -6.29 1.24
N THR A 4 8.68 -6.65 1.08
CA THR A 4 8.20 -7.34 -0.12
C THR A 4 7.38 -6.35 -0.94
N VAL A 5 7.74 -6.18 -2.22
CA VAL A 5 6.97 -5.39 -3.18
C VAL A 5 6.34 -6.37 -4.17
N TRP A 6 5.03 -6.33 -4.29
CA TRP A 6 4.25 -7.22 -5.13
C TRP A 6 3.41 -6.46 -6.14
N ASP A 7 3.38 -6.95 -7.39
CA ASP A 7 2.51 -6.48 -8.45
C ASP A 7 1.81 -7.62 -9.22
N GLU A 8 0.87 -7.26 -10.07
CA GLU A 8 0.12 -8.23 -10.90
C GLU A 8 0.88 -8.75 -12.12
N ALA A 9 2.07 -8.24 -12.41
CA ALA A 9 2.86 -8.54 -13.59
C ALA A 9 2.15 -8.24 -14.92
N LEU A 10 1.44 -7.13 -15.01
CA LEU A 10 0.69 -6.75 -16.22
C LEU A 10 1.62 -6.52 -17.42
N GLN A 11 2.86 -6.09 -17.23
CA GLN A 11 3.88 -5.93 -18.28
C GLN A 11 4.14 -7.23 -19.07
N LEU A 12 3.85 -8.38 -18.50
CA LEU A 12 4.00 -9.67 -19.19
C LEU A 12 2.92 -9.94 -20.24
N SER A 13 1.78 -9.21 -20.16
CA SER A 13 0.60 -9.44 -21.01
C SER A 13 0.06 -8.18 -21.69
N ASP A 14 0.56 -7.00 -21.31
CA ASP A 14 0.11 -5.71 -21.82
C ASP A 14 1.32 -4.90 -22.32
N GLU A 15 1.34 -4.58 -23.61
CA GLU A 15 2.45 -3.89 -24.26
C GLU A 15 2.61 -2.45 -23.75
N LYS A 16 1.51 -1.74 -23.55
CA LYS A 16 1.53 -0.37 -23.02
C LYS A 16 2.14 -0.33 -21.61
N VAL A 17 1.81 -1.31 -20.78
CA VAL A 17 2.41 -1.42 -19.44
C VAL A 17 3.90 -1.72 -19.55
N ARG A 18 4.31 -2.59 -20.49
CA ARG A 18 5.72 -2.92 -20.71
C ARG A 18 6.55 -1.74 -21.22
N GLU A 19 5.95 -0.86 -22.03
CA GLU A 19 6.60 0.38 -22.47
C GLU A 19 6.94 1.30 -21.30
N VAL A 20 6.07 1.36 -20.27
CA VAL A 20 6.27 2.20 -19.09
C VAL A 20 7.08 1.48 -18.01
N TYR A 21 6.76 0.22 -17.72
CA TYR A 21 7.36 -0.58 -16.66
C TYR A 21 7.88 -1.92 -17.22
N PRO A 22 8.99 -1.95 -17.99
CA PRO A 22 9.46 -3.15 -18.67
C PRO A 22 9.72 -4.33 -17.73
N ASP A 23 10.24 -4.06 -16.53
CA ASP A 23 10.55 -5.06 -15.49
C ASP A 23 9.47 -5.14 -14.39
N GLY A 24 8.34 -4.44 -14.58
CA GLY A 24 7.24 -4.38 -13.64
C GLY A 24 7.34 -3.25 -12.60
N ILE A 25 6.19 -2.90 -12.05
CA ILE A 25 6.05 -1.84 -11.04
C ILE A 25 6.82 -2.20 -9.76
N ALA A 26 6.71 -3.47 -9.33
CA ALA A 26 7.41 -3.94 -8.13
C ALA A 26 8.92 -3.75 -8.23
N ARG A 27 9.49 -3.89 -9.44
CA ARG A 27 10.92 -3.72 -9.67
C ARG A 27 11.36 -2.28 -9.50
N VAL A 28 10.64 -1.32 -10.10
CA VAL A 28 10.94 0.11 -10.00
C VAL A 28 10.91 0.58 -8.54
N ILE A 29 9.85 0.24 -7.82
CA ILE A 29 9.70 0.59 -6.40
C ILE A 29 10.79 -0.11 -5.56
N GLY A 30 10.99 -1.40 -5.78
CA GLY A 30 11.90 -2.21 -4.98
C GLY A 30 13.36 -1.79 -5.13
N ASP A 31 13.81 -1.48 -6.34
CA ASP A 31 15.19 -1.03 -6.59
C ASP A 31 15.46 0.32 -5.92
N TYR A 32 14.49 1.24 -5.96
CA TYR A 32 14.60 2.50 -5.23
C TYR A 32 14.71 2.29 -3.72
N LEU A 33 13.82 1.49 -3.14
CA LEU A 33 13.81 1.21 -1.70
C LEU A 33 15.08 0.50 -1.24
N LYS A 34 15.55 -0.49 -2.01
CA LYS A 34 16.80 -1.21 -1.71
C LYS A 34 17.99 -0.25 -1.67
N LYS A 35 18.08 0.65 -2.65
CA LYS A 35 19.14 1.68 -2.69
C LYS A 35 19.04 2.66 -1.54
N ALA A 36 17.83 3.13 -1.22
CA ALA A 36 17.61 4.18 -0.22
C ALA A 36 17.72 3.70 1.22
N LEU A 37 17.37 2.43 1.50
CA LEU A 37 17.32 1.87 2.86
C LEU A 37 18.49 0.94 3.18
N GLY A 38 19.17 0.39 2.17
CA GLY A 38 20.21 -0.62 2.39
C GLY A 38 19.67 -1.91 3.04
N CYS A 39 18.36 -2.19 2.93
CA CYS A 39 17.72 -3.34 3.54
C CYS A 39 17.40 -4.43 2.51
N GLU A 40 16.94 -5.59 2.98
CA GLU A 40 16.47 -6.66 2.10
C GLU A 40 15.13 -6.26 1.45
N VAL A 41 15.07 -6.32 0.12
CA VAL A 41 13.84 -6.07 -0.65
C VAL A 41 13.64 -7.23 -1.62
N THR A 42 12.46 -7.85 -1.56
CA THR A 42 12.01 -8.88 -2.51
C THR A 42 10.95 -8.30 -3.43
N CYS A 43 11.26 -8.23 -4.74
CA CYS A 43 10.26 -7.91 -5.77
C CYS A 43 9.65 -9.22 -6.26
N THR A 44 8.32 -9.30 -6.27
CA THR A 44 7.60 -10.51 -6.66
C THR A 44 6.28 -10.17 -7.34
N HIS A 45 5.62 -11.14 -7.96
CA HIS A 45 4.43 -10.87 -8.76
C HIS A 45 3.48 -12.06 -8.90
N ALA A 46 2.25 -11.78 -9.34
CA ALA A 46 1.14 -12.73 -9.42
C ALA A 46 1.36 -13.95 -10.34
N LYS A 47 2.31 -13.91 -11.26
CA LYS A 47 2.57 -15.01 -12.22
C LYS A 47 3.53 -16.09 -11.70
N LEU A 48 4.08 -15.89 -10.51
CA LEU A 48 4.91 -16.89 -9.81
C LEU A 48 4.03 -17.88 -9.02
N ALA A 49 4.64 -19.00 -8.62
CA ALA A 49 3.97 -19.95 -7.73
C ALA A 49 3.46 -19.25 -6.46
N ASP A 50 2.34 -19.72 -5.92
CA ASP A 50 1.67 -19.12 -4.75
C ASP A 50 1.41 -17.61 -4.91
N TRP A 51 1.11 -17.17 -6.15
CA TRP A 51 0.94 -15.75 -6.48
C TRP A 51 2.16 -14.91 -6.11
N GLY A 52 3.34 -15.50 -6.07
CA GLY A 52 4.58 -14.83 -5.68
C GLY A 52 4.67 -14.50 -4.19
N LEU A 53 3.75 -14.99 -3.37
CA LEU A 53 3.67 -14.73 -1.92
C LEU A 53 3.62 -16.04 -1.11
N PRO A 54 4.62 -16.94 -1.26
CA PRO A 54 4.66 -18.17 -0.48
C PRO A 54 4.74 -17.86 1.02
N GLY A 55 4.22 -18.77 1.84
CA GLY A 55 4.13 -18.59 3.29
C GLY A 55 5.45 -18.23 3.96
N GLU A 56 6.57 -18.79 3.51
CA GLU A 56 7.90 -18.50 4.06
C GLU A 56 8.35 -17.06 3.73
N LEU A 57 7.99 -16.52 2.57
CA LEU A 57 8.22 -15.11 2.27
C LEU A 57 7.38 -14.20 3.16
N LEU A 58 6.08 -14.50 3.30
CA LEU A 58 5.19 -13.72 4.15
C LEU A 58 5.61 -13.73 5.62
N LYS A 59 6.13 -14.85 6.14
CA LYS A 59 6.62 -14.92 7.53
C LYS A 59 7.77 -13.95 7.80
N ARG A 60 8.68 -13.76 6.86
CA ARG A 60 9.83 -12.87 7.01
C ARG A 60 9.60 -11.44 6.54
N THR A 61 8.43 -11.17 5.91
CA THR A 61 8.07 -9.82 5.45
C THR A 61 7.67 -8.94 6.62
N ASP A 62 8.35 -7.83 6.78
CA ASP A 62 8.02 -6.79 7.75
C ASP A 62 7.03 -5.77 7.19
N VAL A 63 7.21 -5.41 5.91
CA VAL A 63 6.32 -4.48 5.20
C VAL A 63 6.01 -5.06 3.82
N LEU A 64 4.72 -5.19 3.52
CA LEU A 64 4.22 -5.56 2.20
C LEU A 64 3.74 -4.30 1.46
N ILE A 65 4.31 -4.03 0.28
CA ILE A 65 3.80 -3.03 -0.67
C ILE A 65 3.05 -3.79 -1.74
N PHE A 66 1.77 -3.51 -1.87
CA PHE A 66 0.83 -4.29 -2.67
C PHE A 66 0.17 -3.42 -3.74
N TRP A 67 0.48 -3.70 -5.01
CA TRP A 67 -0.11 -3.04 -6.16
C TRP A 67 -0.97 -4.03 -6.96
N ALA A 68 -2.24 -3.71 -7.20
CA ALA A 68 -3.17 -4.54 -7.95
C ALA A 68 -4.16 -3.67 -8.74
N HIS A 69 -4.61 -4.14 -9.92
CA HIS A 69 -5.60 -3.45 -10.75
C HIS A 69 -6.66 -4.39 -11.36
N LYS A 70 -6.26 -5.52 -11.93
CA LYS A 70 -7.16 -6.36 -12.77
C LYS A 70 -7.48 -7.72 -12.18
N THR A 71 -6.84 -8.13 -11.08
CA THR A 71 -6.95 -9.50 -10.57
C THR A 71 -7.63 -9.63 -9.21
N HIS A 72 -8.30 -8.59 -8.73
CA HIS A 72 -8.89 -8.54 -7.39
C HIS A 72 -9.76 -9.76 -7.06
N ASP A 73 -10.67 -10.15 -7.96
CA ASP A 73 -11.60 -11.27 -7.74
C ASP A 73 -10.91 -12.63 -7.82
N ARG A 74 -9.82 -12.74 -8.59
CA ARG A 74 -9.06 -13.98 -8.79
C ARG A 74 -8.04 -14.24 -7.70
N PHE A 75 -7.67 -13.20 -6.92
CA PHE A 75 -6.72 -13.37 -5.82
C PHE A 75 -7.26 -14.37 -4.79
N PRO A 76 -6.47 -15.39 -4.37
CA PRO A 76 -6.97 -16.46 -3.51
C PRO A 76 -7.42 -15.96 -2.13
N ASP A 77 -8.61 -16.39 -1.69
CA ASP A 77 -9.18 -15.98 -0.39
C ASP A 77 -8.31 -16.39 0.79
N ALA A 78 -7.76 -17.60 0.77
CA ALA A 78 -6.86 -18.07 1.83
C ALA A 78 -5.58 -17.24 1.93
N LEU A 79 -5.02 -16.81 0.79
CA LEU A 79 -3.83 -15.96 0.76
C LEU A 79 -4.17 -14.55 1.26
N ALA A 80 -5.31 -13.98 0.84
CA ALA A 80 -5.79 -12.70 1.35
C ALA A 80 -5.99 -12.73 2.87
N ALA A 81 -6.66 -13.76 3.40
CA ALA A 81 -6.84 -13.95 4.83
C ALA A 81 -5.50 -14.10 5.58
N GLY A 82 -4.54 -14.85 5.01
CA GLY A 82 -3.20 -14.99 5.58
C GLY A 82 -2.45 -13.65 5.66
N ILE A 83 -2.54 -12.81 4.62
CA ILE A 83 -1.95 -11.46 4.61
C ILE A 83 -2.64 -10.58 5.65
N CYS A 84 -3.98 -10.58 5.73
CA CYS A 84 -4.72 -9.84 6.75
C CYS A 84 -4.30 -10.26 8.16
N GLN A 85 -4.15 -11.56 8.41
CA GLN A 85 -3.67 -12.08 9.69
C GLN A 85 -2.26 -11.57 10.02
N ARG A 86 -1.34 -11.53 9.05
CA ARG A 86 0.01 -10.96 9.23
C ARG A 86 -0.05 -9.48 9.56
N VAL A 87 -0.95 -8.72 8.92
CA VAL A 87 -1.16 -7.29 9.26
C VAL A 87 -1.67 -7.16 10.70
N ILE A 88 -2.67 -7.95 11.10
CA ILE A 88 -3.18 -7.93 12.47
C ILE A 88 -2.08 -8.26 13.49
N GLN A 89 -1.14 -9.14 13.15
CA GLN A 89 0.01 -9.49 13.97
C GLN A 89 1.08 -8.40 14.04
N GLY A 90 1.09 -7.42 13.13
CA GLY A 90 2.03 -6.30 13.16
C GLY A 90 2.73 -5.99 11.83
N MET A 91 2.63 -6.84 10.81
CA MET A 91 3.20 -6.53 9.49
C MET A 91 2.62 -5.22 8.94
N GLY A 92 3.48 -4.34 8.43
CA GLY A 92 3.06 -3.15 7.72
C GLY A 92 2.47 -3.48 6.34
N LEU A 93 1.48 -2.70 5.91
CA LEU A 93 0.88 -2.85 4.58
C LEU A 93 0.77 -1.48 3.90
N ILE A 94 1.29 -1.38 2.69
CA ILE A 94 1.10 -0.24 1.81
C ILE A 94 0.29 -0.72 0.61
N VAL A 95 -0.89 -0.12 0.42
CA VAL A 95 -1.83 -0.46 -0.65
C VAL A 95 -1.81 0.64 -1.67
N LEU A 96 -1.54 0.30 -2.92
CA LEU A 96 -1.33 1.26 -3.98
C LEU A 96 -2.45 1.23 -5.01
N HIS A 97 -2.84 2.42 -5.47
CA HIS A 97 -3.73 2.62 -6.60
C HIS A 97 -5.04 1.82 -6.44
N SER A 98 -5.48 1.11 -7.48
CA SER A 98 -6.73 0.35 -7.45
C SER A 98 -6.69 -0.91 -6.57
N ALA A 99 -5.57 -1.21 -5.90
CA ALA A 99 -5.53 -2.24 -4.86
C ALA A 99 -6.47 -1.96 -3.67
N HIS A 100 -7.12 -0.77 -3.60
CA HIS A 100 -8.23 -0.52 -2.69
C HIS A 100 -9.41 -1.50 -2.89
N LEU A 101 -9.58 -2.06 -4.10
CA LEU A 101 -10.58 -3.08 -4.40
C LEU A 101 -10.13 -4.50 -4.04
N SER A 102 -8.88 -4.70 -3.62
CA SER A 102 -8.36 -6.02 -3.25
C SER A 102 -9.13 -6.64 -2.07
N LYS A 103 -9.20 -7.97 -2.06
CA LYS A 103 -9.79 -8.72 -0.94
C LYS A 103 -9.10 -8.39 0.39
N ILE A 104 -7.78 -8.14 0.35
CA ILE A 104 -6.97 -7.78 1.52
C ILE A 104 -7.47 -6.45 2.10
N PHE A 105 -7.53 -5.41 1.29
CA PHE A 105 -7.91 -4.08 1.78
C PHE A 105 -9.36 -4.04 2.23
N LYS A 106 -10.29 -4.63 1.46
CA LYS A 106 -11.71 -4.76 1.86
C LYS A 106 -11.89 -5.47 3.19
N GLN A 107 -11.18 -6.57 3.44
CA GLN A 107 -11.25 -7.29 4.72
C GLN A 107 -10.73 -6.43 5.88
N LEU A 108 -9.63 -5.70 5.68
CA LEU A 108 -9.06 -4.84 6.73
C LEU A 108 -9.90 -3.58 6.98
N MET A 109 -10.59 -3.07 5.96
CA MET A 109 -11.43 -1.87 6.07
C MET A 109 -12.85 -2.18 6.52
N GLY A 110 -13.40 -3.34 6.16
CA GLY A 110 -14.77 -3.74 6.49
C GLY A 110 -15.83 -2.99 5.68
N THR A 111 -15.48 -2.42 4.54
CA THR A 111 -16.35 -1.65 3.64
C THR A 111 -16.15 -2.09 2.19
N SER A 112 -16.93 -1.55 1.26
CA SER A 112 -16.79 -1.87 -0.16
C SER A 112 -15.51 -1.33 -0.79
N CYS A 113 -14.93 -0.30 -0.18
CA CYS A 113 -13.77 0.44 -0.68
C CYS A 113 -13.97 1.00 -2.11
N THR A 114 -15.21 1.22 -2.53
CA THR A 114 -15.54 1.80 -3.83
C THR A 114 -15.35 3.31 -3.84
N LEU A 115 -15.17 3.86 -5.02
CA LEU A 115 -14.96 5.29 -5.27
C LEU A 115 -15.44 5.65 -6.68
N LYS A 116 -15.36 6.91 -7.08
CA LYS A 116 -15.57 7.38 -8.45
C LYS A 116 -14.23 7.45 -9.17
N TYR A 117 -14.22 7.14 -10.47
CA TYR A 117 -12.98 7.20 -11.26
C TYR A 117 -13.24 7.67 -12.69
N ARG A 118 -12.22 8.19 -13.33
CA ARG A 118 -12.07 8.40 -14.78
C ARG A 118 -10.60 8.37 -15.17
N TYR A 119 -10.33 8.09 -16.43
CA TYR A 119 -8.96 8.01 -16.95
C TYR A 119 -8.42 9.38 -17.36
N ASP A 120 -7.08 9.46 -17.45
CA ASP A 120 -6.31 10.52 -18.10
C ASP A 120 -6.59 11.93 -17.54
N ASP A 121 -6.24 12.16 -16.29
CA ASP A 121 -6.41 13.46 -15.65
C ASP A 121 -5.09 13.97 -15.04
N TYR A 122 -4.94 15.28 -15.04
CA TYR A 122 -3.90 15.96 -14.26
C TYR A 122 -4.29 15.96 -12.78
N VAL A 123 -3.32 15.68 -11.91
CA VAL A 123 -3.54 15.68 -10.47
C VAL A 123 -2.49 16.51 -9.75
N ARG A 124 -2.95 17.33 -8.81
CA ARG A 124 -2.14 17.95 -7.77
C ARG A 124 -2.34 17.22 -6.46
N ILE A 125 -1.25 16.78 -5.88
CA ILE A 125 -1.23 16.07 -4.60
C ILE A 125 -0.73 17.02 -3.53
N TRP A 126 -1.61 17.34 -2.58
CA TRP A 126 -1.33 18.22 -1.46
C TRP A 126 -0.86 17.43 -0.25
N THR A 127 0.17 17.92 0.42
CA THR A 127 0.59 17.45 1.75
C THR A 127 -0.29 18.16 2.78
N VAL A 128 -1.34 17.47 3.26
CA VAL A 128 -2.33 18.07 4.21
C VAL A 128 -1.95 17.88 5.67
N ASP A 129 -1.13 16.86 5.97
CA ASP A 129 -0.47 16.72 7.28
C ASP A 129 1.05 16.70 7.13
N PRO A 130 1.71 17.88 7.11
CA PRO A 130 3.16 17.97 6.93
C PRO A 130 3.94 17.47 8.16
N THR A 131 3.28 17.23 9.31
CA THR A 131 3.92 16.71 10.52
C THR A 131 3.98 15.19 10.56
N HIS A 132 3.17 14.53 9.75
CA HIS A 132 3.15 13.07 9.68
C HIS A 132 4.47 12.51 9.13
N PRO A 133 5.02 11.40 9.69
CA PRO A 133 6.29 10.82 9.25
C PRO A 133 6.34 10.49 7.75
N ILE A 134 5.20 10.12 7.14
CA ILE A 134 5.13 9.81 5.70
C ILE A 134 5.34 11.08 4.85
N ALA A 135 4.97 12.26 5.35
CA ALA A 135 5.11 13.53 4.66
C ALA A 135 6.52 14.14 4.76
N GLN A 136 7.42 13.53 5.53
CA GLN A 136 8.70 14.15 5.85
C GLN A 136 9.57 14.43 4.62
N GLY A 137 9.95 15.70 4.48
CA GLY A 137 10.80 16.21 3.40
C GLY A 137 10.12 16.24 2.03
N LEU A 138 8.79 16.24 2.01
CA LEU A 138 7.99 16.50 0.82
C LEU A 138 7.64 17.99 0.71
N PRO A 139 7.36 18.49 -0.49
CA PRO A 139 6.85 19.85 -0.69
C PRO A 139 5.39 19.97 -0.19
N GLU A 140 4.89 21.20 -0.12
CA GLU A 140 3.48 21.48 0.18
C GLU A 140 2.54 20.78 -0.80
N TYR A 141 2.92 20.74 -2.07
CA TYR A 141 2.23 19.96 -3.11
C TYR A 141 3.22 19.56 -4.22
N PHE A 142 2.82 18.59 -5.03
CA PHE A 142 3.46 18.25 -6.29
C PHE A 142 2.42 17.76 -7.30
N ASP A 143 2.80 17.78 -8.57
CA ASP A 143 1.91 17.50 -9.68
C ASP A 143 2.32 16.21 -10.41
N LEU A 144 1.31 15.48 -10.93
CA LEU A 144 1.47 14.45 -11.93
C LEU A 144 0.63 14.86 -13.14
N GLU A 145 1.25 14.86 -14.31
CA GLU A 145 0.62 15.34 -15.55
C GLU A 145 -0.48 14.41 -16.05
N ASN A 146 -0.35 13.11 -15.76
CA ASN A 146 -1.33 12.10 -16.11
C ASN A 146 -1.48 11.08 -15.00
N GLU A 147 -2.73 10.79 -14.62
CA GLU A 147 -3.10 9.78 -13.62
C GLU A 147 -4.57 9.44 -13.74
N GLU A 148 -4.97 8.26 -13.31
CA GLU A 148 -6.38 7.92 -13.15
C GLU A 148 -7.00 8.73 -12.01
N MET A 149 -8.03 9.54 -12.32
CA MET A 149 -8.75 10.32 -11.32
C MET A 149 -9.57 9.40 -10.42
N TYR A 150 -9.34 9.51 -9.11
CA TYR A 150 -10.20 9.00 -8.07
C TYR A 150 -10.93 10.14 -7.36
N GLY A 151 -12.19 9.93 -7.02
CA GLY A 151 -13.02 10.97 -6.41
C GLY A 151 -13.84 10.47 -5.23
N GLU A 152 -14.15 11.38 -4.34
CA GLU A 152 -15.06 11.12 -3.24
C GLU A 152 -16.51 10.84 -3.75
N CYS A 153 -17.35 10.00 -3.08
CA CYS A 153 -17.03 9.42 -1.77
C CYS A 153 -16.19 8.15 -1.93
N PHE A 154 -15.09 8.06 -1.19
CA PHE A 154 -14.36 6.83 -1.00
C PHE A 154 -14.96 6.08 0.20
N ASP A 155 -15.56 4.89 -0.05
CA ASP A 155 -16.23 4.09 0.97
C ASP A 155 -15.22 3.33 1.84
N ILE A 156 -14.62 4.06 2.75
CA ILE A 156 -13.64 3.57 3.73
C ILE A 156 -14.04 4.00 5.13
N PRO A 157 -13.67 3.25 6.20
CA PRO A 157 -13.82 3.73 7.56
C PRO A 157 -12.99 5.00 7.75
N LYS A 158 -13.38 5.84 8.72
CA LYS A 158 -12.62 7.03 9.06
C LYS A 158 -11.13 6.69 9.18
N PRO A 159 -10.23 7.32 8.42
CA PRO A 159 -8.80 7.16 8.58
C PRO A 159 -8.33 7.67 9.95
N ASP A 160 -7.24 7.10 10.46
CA ASP A 160 -6.54 7.66 11.62
C ASP A 160 -5.94 9.01 11.20
N ASP A 161 -5.28 9.06 10.01
CA ASP A 161 -4.74 10.30 9.44
C ASP A 161 -5.05 10.38 7.94
N VAL A 162 -5.28 11.59 7.45
CA VAL A 162 -5.26 11.93 6.02
C VAL A 162 -3.99 12.73 5.77
N VAL A 163 -2.98 12.08 5.20
CA VAL A 163 -1.66 12.68 4.99
C VAL A 163 -1.61 13.46 3.67
N PHE A 164 -2.27 12.93 2.63
CA PHE A 164 -2.32 13.55 1.31
C PHE A 164 -3.75 13.63 0.79
N ALA A 165 -4.04 14.76 0.13
CA ALA A 165 -5.28 14.96 -0.63
C ALA A 165 -4.94 15.25 -2.09
N SER A 166 -5.69 14.65 -3.01
CA SER A 166 -5.55 14.87 -4.44
C SER A 166 -6.64 15.82 -4.93
N TRP A 167 -6.27 16.78 -5.76
CA TRP A 167 -7.18 17.62 -6.54
C TRP A 167 -6.92 17.35 -8.03
N PHE A 168 -7.98 17.11 -8.77
CA PHE A 168 -7.92 16.81 -10.19
C PHE A 168 -8.43 17.99 -11.02
N LEU A 169 -7.91 18.17 -12.23
CA LEU A 169 -8.23 19.31 -13.09
C LEU A 169 -9.74 19.45 -13.34
N GLY A 170 -10.49 18.34 -13.37
CA GLY A 170 -11.96 18.35 -13.46
C GLY A 170 -12.69 18.76 -12.18
N GLY A 171 -11.99 19.24 -11.13
CA GLY A 171 -12.56 19.76 -9.88
C GLY A 171 -12.85 18.71 -8.82
N ASN A 172 -12.53 17.43 -9.06
CA ASN A 172 -12.69 16.38 -8.07
C ASN A 172 -11.61 16.45 -7.00
N ILE A 173 -11.99 16.09 -5.77
CA ILE A 173 -11.06 15.92 -4.65
C ILE A 173 -11.09 14.48 -4.17
N PHE A 174 -9.99 14.03 -3.56
CA PHE A 174 -9.85 12.68 -3.08
C PHE A 174 -8.88 12.60 -1.90
N ARG A 175 -9.23 11.79 -0.88
CA ARG A 175 -8.32 11.45 0.22
C ARG A 175 -7.29 10.44 -0.27
N GLY A 176 -6.31 10.93 -1.05
CA GLY A 176 -5.35 10.10 -1.78
C GLY A 176 -4.23 9.47 -0.97
N GLY A 177 -4.08 9.84 0.31
CA GLY A 177 -3.08 9.26 1.22
C GLY A 177 -3.62 9.13 2.63
N CYS A 178 -4.05 7.92 3.02
CA CYS A 178 -4.73 7.65 4.29
C CYS A 178 -4.03 6.55 5.09
N THR A 179 -4.08 6.65 6.42
CA THR A 179 -3.50 5.66 7.33
C THR A 179 -4.54 5.06 8.27
N TRP A 180 -4.28 3.82 8.70
CA TRP A 180 -5.05 3.10 9.73
C TRP A 180 -4.15 2.18 10.54
N ARG A 181 -4.55 1.93 11.78
CA ARG A 181 -4.10 0.77 12.54
C ARG A 181 -5.09 -0.38 12.40
N ARG A 182 -4.57 -1.59 12.19
CA ARG A 182 -5.35 -2.82 12.15
C ARG A 182 -4.66 -3.89 12.98
N GLY A 183 -5.22 -4.16 14.18
CA GLY A 183 -4.49 -4.92 15.19
C GLY A 183 -3.20 -4.20 15.60
N TYR A 184 -2.08 -4.86 15.48
CA TYR A 184 -0.75 -4.30 15.72
C TYR A 184 -0.09 -3.70 14.46
N GLY A 185 -0.66 -3.98 13.28
CA GLY A 185 -0.14 -3.49 12.00
C GLY A 185 -0.62 -2.10 11.63
N LYS A 186 0.15 -1.47 10.76
CA LYS A 186 -0.13 -0.16 10.16
C LYS A 186 -0.44 -0.34 8.70
N VAL A 187 -1.49 0.30 8.23
CA VAL A 187 -1.93 0.28 6.84
C VAL A 187 -1.84 1.69 6.28
N PHE A 188 -1.19 1.85 5.15
CA PHE A 188 -1.15 3.09 4.38
C PHE A 188 -1.71 2.83 2.99
N TYR A 189 -2.70 3.62 2.59
CA TYR A 189 -3.22 3.66 1.23
C TYR A 189 -2.68 4.89 0.52
N PHE A 190 -2.22 4.71 -0.74
CA PHE A 190 -1.76 5.81 -1.58
C PHE A 190 -2.30 5.67 -3.00
N HIS A 191 -2.93 6.74 -3.49
CA HIS A 191 -3.74 6.73 -4.72
C HIS A 191 -2.94 6.56 -6.02
N PRO A 192 -1.85 7.33 -6.33
CA PRO A 192 -1.24 7.31 -7.65
C PRO A 192 -0.67 5.95 -8.03
N GLY A 193 -0.62 5.70 -9.34
CA GLY A 193 0.10 4.54 -9.87
C GLY A 193 -0.64 3.69 -10.88
N HIS A 194 -1.44 4.30 -11.77
CA HIS A 194 -1.99 3.57 -12.90
C HIS A 194 -0.86 2.97 -13.76
N GLU A 195 -1.01 1.74 -14.23
CA GLU A 195 0.05 0.96 -14.87
C GLU A 195 0.57 1.54 -16.18
N THR A 196 -0.17 2.44 -16.83
CA THR A 196 0.26 3.13 -18.05
C THR A 196 0.85 4.50 -17.79
N ASP A 197 0.86 4.96 -16.52
CA ASP A 197 1.36 6.26 -16.13
C ASP A 197 2.70 6.15 -15.40
N ARG A 198 3.47 7.21 -15.39
CA ARG A 198 4.84 7.20 -14.88
C ARG A 198 4.96 7.60 -13.40
N ALA A 199 3.89 7.42 -12.62
CA ALA A 199 3.85 7.84 -11.23
C ALA A 199 5.02 7.31 -10.39
N PHE A 200 5.40 6.03 -10.55
CA PHE A 200 6.51 5.42 -9.80
C PHE A 200 7.91 5.81 -10.29
N TYR A 201 8.03 6.73 -11.25
CA TYR A 201 9.30 7.39 -11.59
C TYR A 201 9.38 8.81 -11.01
N ASN A 202 8.30 9.33 -10.39
CA ASN A 202 8.30 10.63 -9.72
C ASN A 202 9.01 10.51 -8.36
N GLU A 203 9.97 11.39 -8.11
CA GLU A 203 10.79 11.36 -6.89
C GLU A 203 9.96 11.57 -5.60
N ASN A 204 8.91 12.40 -5.65
CA ASN A 204 8.04 12.63 -4.50
C ASN A 204 7.21 11.37 -4.20
N VAL A 205 6.68 10.70 -5.23
CA VAL A 205 5.96 9.43 -5.08
C VAL A 205 6.87 8.36 -4.46
N LEU A 206 8.07 8.19 -4.98
CA LEU A 206 9.04 7.23 -4.44
C LEU A 206 9.44 7.58 -3.01
N LYS A 207 9.58 8.87 -2.68
CA LYS A 207 9.87 9.34 -1.32
C LYS A 207 8.72 9.06 -0.35
N ILE A 208 7.46 9.21 -0.80
CA ILE A 208 6.28 8.81 -0.04
C ILE A 208 6.32 7.32 0.30
N LEU A 209 6.64 6.47 -0.68
CA LEU A 209 6.74 5.03 -0.46
C LEU A 209 7.88 4.66 0.49
N LEU A 210 9.02 5.34 0.39
CA LEU A 210 10.15 5.19 1.31
C LEU A 210 9.75 5.54 2.75
N ASN A 211 9.13 6.69 2.93
CA ASN A 211 8.66 7.16 4.24
C ASN A 211 7.54 6.25 4.78
N GLY A 212 6.63 5.83 3.90
CA GLY A 212 5.57 4.87 4.20
C GLY A 212 6.12 3.54 4.71
N ALA A 213 7.15 3.00 4.06
CA ALA A 213 7.81 1.77 4.47
C ALA A 213 8.48 1.91 5.85
N LYS A 214 9.16 3.04 6.11
CA LYS A 214 9.73 3.34 7.43
C LYS A 214 8.65 3.48 8.51
N TRP A 215 7.57 4.19 8.20
CA TRP A 215 6.45 4.39 9.14
C TRP A 215 5.72 3.10 9.44
N ALA A 216 5.47 2.26 8.42
CA ALA A 216 4.76 1.00 8.57
C ALA A 216 5.59 -0.11 9.20
N PHE A 217 6.92 0.04 9.26
CA PHE A 217 7.81 -0.97 9.84
C PHE A 217 7.37 -1.32 11.27
N PRO A 218 7.19 -2.62 11.59
CA PRO A 218 6.75 -3.06 12.90
C PRO A 218 7.85 -2.87 13.96
N GLN A 219 7.44 -2.48 15.16
CA GLN A 219 8.33 -2.58 16.33
C GLN A 219 8.43 -4.02 16.82
N GLU A 220 7.32 -4.77 16.70
CA GLU A 220 7.20 -6.16 17.09
C GLU A 220 6.13 -6.84 16.24
N ILE A 221 6.34 -8.09 15.86
CA ILE A 221 5.31 -8.94 15.26
C ILE A 221 4.82 -9.93 16.31
N LYS A 222 3.55 -9.85 16.65
CA LYS A 222 2.91 -10.75 17.62
C LYS A 222 2.62 -12.11 16.99
N THR A 223 3.21 -13.16 17.50
CA THR A 223 2.97 -14.51 17.04
C THR A 223 1.68 -15.10 17.63
N ASN A 224 1.28 -14.64 18.82
CA ASN A 224 0.04 -15.03 19.47
C ASN A 224 -0.78 -13.77 19.82
N ILE A 225 -2.01 -13.68 19.29
CA ILE A 225 -2.97 -12.62 19.56
C ILE A 225 -4.25 -13.16 20.22
N GLY A 226 -4.19 -14.39 20.75
CA GLY A 226 -5.30 -15.04 21.43
C GLY A 226 -5.52 -14.50 22.86
N CYS A 227 -6.64 -14.89 23.45
CA CYS A 227 -6.94 -14.62 24.85
C CYS A 227 -6.36 -15.74 25.72
N GLU A 228 -5.47 -15.39 26.63
CA GLU A 228 -4.88 -16.33 27.58
C GLU A 228 -5.54 -16.17 28.96
N LYS A 229 -5.79 -17.33 29.63
CA LYS A 229 -6.20 -17.31 31.03
C LYS A 229 -5.00 -16.88 31.87
N CYS A 230 -5.09 -15.76 32.54
CA CYS A 230 -4.03 -15.30 33.43
C CYS A 230 -4.41 -15.50 34.92
N PRO A 231 -3.43 -15.73 35.80
CA PRO A 231 -3.65 -15.73 37.25
C PRO A 231 -3.97 -14.31 37.72
N ALA A 232 -4.74 -14.22 38.84
CA ALA A 232 -4.92 -12.94 39.48
C ALA A 232 -3.63 -12.39 40.05
N ILE A 233 -3.34 -11.12 39.78
CA ILE A 233 -2.22 -10.40 40.38
C ILE A 233 -2.74 -9.78 41.69
N ASN A 234 -2.44 -10.38 42.84
CA ASN A 234 -2.76 -9.84 44.13
C ASN A 234 -1.74 -8.76 44.51
N ILE A 235 -2.17 -7.52 44.48
CA ILE A 235 -1.33 -6.36 44.83
C ILE A 235 -1.37 -6.08 46.37
N HIS A 236 -2.35 -6.68 47.05
CA HIS A 236 -2.49 -6.55 48.49
C HIS A 236 -2.38 -7.93 49.16
N LYS A 237 -1.32 -8.15 49.87
CA LYS A 237 -1.20 -9.04 51.01
C LYS A 237 -0.98 -8.20 52.25
#